data_631dab6c977fb33d49e2f957ccd7cbd1
#
_entry.id   631dab6c977fb33d49e2f957ccd7cbd1
#
_cell.length_a   1.000
_cell.length_b   1.000
_cell.length_c   1.000
_cell.angle_alpha   90.00
_cell.angle_beta   90.00
_cell.angle_gamma   90.00
#
_symmetry.space_group_name_H-M   'P 1'
#
loop_
_entity.id
_entity.type
_entity.pdbx_description
1 polymer ?
#
loop_
_entity_poly.entity_id
_entity_poly.type
_entity_poly.pdbx_seq_one_letter_code
_entity_poly.pdbx_strand_id
1 'polypeptide(L)'
;MAIAALAVAVIALLLALQARAKAGSFGARIEDAERESRRRAENAGAELAADLATTRRLLVEVAAGRAPTAEMIMEGRLWRDVDAAEGKRLFEARAARLLDVRTPSEVAMGKIPGALHIPLDDLETRRSELPRDGKTTLIYCAGGGRSAAACDYLAREGWTSLLNLEGGIQSWTGPVERPA
;
A
#
# COMPACT_ATOMS: atom_id res chain seq x y z
N MET A 1 58.07 34.57 37.72
CA MET A 1 58.24 34.07 36.31
C MET A 1 57.61 32.67 36.10
N ALA A 2 57.93 31.67 36.92
CA ALA A 2 57.42 30.29 36.75
C ALA A 2 55.90 30.14 36.85
N ILE A 3 55.22 30.87 37.75
CA ILE A 3 53.73 30.80 37.93
C ILE A 3 53.02 31.37 36.73
N ALA A 4 53.49 32.43 36.11
CA ALA A 4 52.89 33.01 34.91
C ALA A 4 53.04 32.07 33.70
N ALA A 5 54.15 31.39 33.55
CA ALA A 5 54.41 30.42 32.50
C ALA A 5 53.44 29.18 32.64
N LEU A 6 53.26 28.72 33.87
CA LEU A 6 52.33 27.61 34.17
C LEU A 6 50.88 27.98 33.86
N ALA A 7 50.44 29.19 34.22
CA ALA A 7 49.10 29.65 33.91
C ALA A 7 48.82 29.73 32.39
N VAL A 8 49.79 30.23 31.61
CA VAL A 8 49.69 30.28 30.13
C VAL A 8 49.60 28.87 29.53
N ALA A 9 50.40 27.93 30.03
CA ALA A 9 50.40 26.54 29.57
C ALA A 9 49.04 25.86 29.85
N VAL A 10 48.44 26.07 31.03
CA VAL A 10 47.13 25.54 31.39
C VAL A 10 46.02 26.11 30.50
N ILE A 11 46.03 27.42 30.27
CA ILE A 11 45.08 28.09 29.36
C ILE A 11 45.20 27.54 27.94
N ALA A 12 46.40 27.40 27.43
CA ALA A 12 46.63 26.84 26.08
C ALA A 12 46.12 25.40 25.95
N LEU A 13 46.31 24.57 26.99
CA LEU A 13 45.84 23.21 27.03
C LEU A 13 44.29 23.16 27.04
N LEU A 14 43.65 24.01 27.83
CA LEU A 14 42.18 24.10 27.90
C LEU A 14 41.59 24.54 26.57
N LEU A 15 42.19 25.53 25.91
CA LEU A 15 41.77 25.97 24.58
C LEU A 15 41.94 24.87 23.51
N ALA A 16 43.02 24.12 23.55
CA ALA A 16 43.25 23.00 22.66
C ALA A 16 42.24 21.88 22.87
N LEU A 17 41.90 21.56 24.13
CA LEU A 17 40.86 20.58 24.45
C LEU A 17 39.47 21.03 23.98
N GLN A 18 39.11 22.29 24.15
CA GLN A 18 37.86 22.87 23.67
C GLN A 18 37.77 22.86 22.13
N ALA A 19 38.86 23.22 21.46
CA ALA A 19 38.92 23.17 19.98
C ALA A 19 38.75 21.74 19.47
N ARG A 20 39.38 20.76 20.13
CA ARG A 20 39.23 19.34 19.77
C ARG A 20 37.82 18.80 20.00
N ALA A 21 37.16 19.19 21.10
CA ALA A 21 35.80 18.83 21.39
C ALA A 21 34.83 19.44 20.36
N LYS A 22 35.01 20.73 19.98
CA LYS A 22 34.24 21.38 18.92
C LYS A 22 34.44 20.70 17.54
N ALA A 23 35.67 20.35 17.19
CA ALA A 23 35.95 19.65 15.94
C ALA A 23 35.27 18.25 15.89
N GLY A 24 35.29 17.51 17.00
CA GLY A 24 34.61 16.23 17.11
C GLY A 24 33.09 16.36 16.98
N SER A 25 32.49 17.38 17.62
CA SER A 25 31.05 17.62 17.51
C SER A 25 30.61 18.08 16.09
N PHE A 26 31.49 18.78 15.39
CA PHE A 26 31.25 19.20 14.01
C PHE A 26 31.35 18.01 13.05
N GLY A 27 32.32 17.12 13.23
CA GLY A 27 32.37 15.86 12.47
C GLY A 27 31.16 14.99 12.63
N ALA A 28 30.70 14.78 13.88
CA ALA A 28 29.46 14.01 14.14
C ALA A 28 28.22 14.63 13.47
N ARG A 29 28.10 15.96 13.45
CA ARG A 29 27.00 16.66 12.79
C ARG A 29 27.02 16.49 11.27
N ILE A 30 28.21 16.46 10.65
CA ILE A 30 28.34 16.19 9.21
C ILE A 30 27.91 14.76 8.91
N GLU A 31 28.38 13.78 9.67
CA GLU A 31 28.00 12.38 9.48
C GLU A 31 26.50 12.14 9.66
N ASP A 32 25.86 12.82 10.62
CA ASP A 32 24.42 12.75 10.83
C ASP A 32 23.66 13.37 9.65
N ALA A 33 24.11 14.54 9.16
CA ALA A 33 23.51 15.19 7.99
C ALA A 33 23.67 14.34 6.72
N GLU A 34 24.81 13.69 6.52
CA GLU A 34 25.03 12.78 5.39
C GLU A 34 24.13 11.53 5.48
N ARG A 35 24.00 10.94 6.66
CA ARG A 35 23.08 9.82 6.91
C ARG A 35 21.64 10.20 6.62
N GLU A 36 21.20 11.36 7.09
CA GLU A 36 19.85 11.84 6.84
C GLU A 36 19.62 12.15 5.36
N SER A 37 20.58 12.78 4.69
CA SER A 37 20.52 13.03 3.24
C SER A 37 20.42 11.75 2.43
N ARG A 38 21.23 10.73 2.78
CA ARG A 38 21.17 9.41 2.13
C ARG A 38 19.81 8.75 2.31
N ARG A 39 19.28 8.74 3.55
CA ARG A 39 17.94 8.18 3.82
C ARG A 39 16.84 8.89 3.03
N ARG A 40 16.90 10.22 2.92
CA ARG A 40 15.95 11.00 2.11
C ARG A 40 16.05 10.64 0.63
N ALA A 41 17.25 10.50 0.11
CA ALA A 41 17.46 10.10 -1.28
C ALA A 41 16.98 8.67 -1.57
N GLU A 42 17.23 7.72 -0.65
CA GLU A 42 16.73 6.34 -0.75
C GLU A 42 15.20 6.29 -0.74
N ASN A 43 14.56 7.03 0.18
CA ASN A 43 13.10 7.10 0.26
C ASN A 43 12.49 7.73 -1.01
N ALA A 44 13.04 8.84 -1.49
CA ALA A 44 12.59 9.48 -2.73
C ALA A 44 12.78 8.57 -3.96
N GLY A 45 13.87 7.83 -4.00
CA GLY A 45 14.11 6.82 -5.04
C GLY A 45 13.10 5.67 -5.01
N ALA A 46 12.75 5.19 -3.82
CA ALA A 46 11.73 4.15 -3.65
C ALA A 46 10.33 4.64 -4.05
N GLU A 47 9.97 5.87 -3.67
CA GLU A 47 8.71 6.50 -4.06
C GLU A 47 8.60 6.66 -5.58
N LEU A 48 9.64 7.20 -6.23
CA LEU A 48 9.68 7.33 -7.69
C LEU A 48 9.60 5.98 -8.40
N ALA A 49 10.25 4.95 -7.87
CA ALA A 49 10.17 3.60 -8.43
C ALA A 49 8.75 3.03 -8.33
N ALA A 50 8.03 3.29 -7.22
CA ALA A 50 6.64 2.87 -7.04
C ALA A 50 5.71 3.60 -8.04
N ASP A 51 5.89 4.90 -8.24
CA ASP A 51 5.11 5.70 -9.21
C ASP A 51 5.34 5.23 -10.64
N LEU A 52 6.59 4.96 -11.01
CA LEU A 52 6.93 4.40 -12.32
C LEU A 52 6.32 3.00 -12.52
N ALA A 53 6.30 2.16 -11.50
CA ALA A 53 5.66 0.85 -11.57
C ALA A 53 4.14 0.98 -11.78
N THR A 54 3.50 1.90 -11.08
CA THR A 54 2.07 2.22 -11.23
C THR A 54 1.76 2.73 -12.64
N THR A 55 2.54 3.69 -13.13
CA THR A 55 2.38 4.23 -14.48
C THR A 55 2.53 3.14 -15.56
N ARG A 56 3.54 2.26 -15.44
CA ARG A 56 3.71 1.14 -16.35
C ARG A 56 2.51 0.20 -16.36
N ARG A 57 1.92 -0.09 -15.20
CA ARG A 57 0.72 -0.94 -15.08
C ARG A 57 -0.50 -0.29 -15.73
N LEU A 58 -0.72 1.01 -15.52
CA LEU A 58 -1.79 1.74 -16.20
C LEU A 58 -1.64 1.71 -17.72
N LEU A 59 -0.41 1.84 -18.23
CA LEU A 59 -0.13 1.70 -19.66
C LEU A 59 -0.45 0.30 -20.19
N VAL A 60 -0.19 -0.76 -19.41
CA VAL A 60 -0.57 -2.13 -19.78
C VAL A 60 -2.10 -2.27 -19.86
N GLU A 61 -2.86 -1.67 -18.93
CA GLU A 61 -4.33 -1.66 -19.00
C GLU A 61 -4.83 -0.99 -20.28
N VAL A 62 -4.25 0.18 -20.64
CA VAL A 62 -4.58 0.89 -21.88
C VAL A 62 -4.23 0.04 -23.12
N ALA A 63 -3.05 -0.57 -23.14
CA ALA A 63 -2.63 -1.45 -24.24
C ALA A 63 -3.51 -2.69 -24.39
N ALA A 64 -4.12 -3.16 -23.30
CA ALA A 64 -5.09 -4.24 -23.28
C ALA A 64 -6.53 -3.79 -23.65
N GLY A 65 -6.72 -2.53 -24.08
CA GLY A 65 -8.02 -1.97 -24.47
C GLY A 65 -8.92 -1.61 -23.30
N ARG A 66 -8.40 -1.59 -22.06
CA ARG A 66 -9.13 -1.14 -20.87
C ARG A 66 -8.80 0.32 -20.60
N ALA A 67 -9.82 1.19 -20.53
CA ALA A 67 -9.64 2.61 -20.25
C ALA A 67 -9.54 2.81 -18.72
N PRO A 68 -8.38 3.25 -18.17
CA PRO A 68 -8.32 3.67 -16.78
C PRO A 68 -9.19 4.90 -16.57
N THR A 69 -9.86 4.98 -15.43
CA THR A 69 -10.65 6.16 -15.06
C THR A 69 -9.71 7.32 -14.69
N ALA A 70 -10.23 8.57 -14.78
CA ALA A 70 -9.47 9.73 -14.33
C ALA A 70 -9.04 9.61 -12.87
N GLU A 71 -9.89 9.03 -12.01
CA GLU A 71 -9.62 8.77 -10.61
C GLU A 71 -8.44 7.77 -10.41
N MET A 72 -8.40 6.69 -11.17
CA MET A 72 -7.29 5.74 -11.15
C MET A 72 -5.96 6.43 -11.50
N ILE A 73 -5.97 7.32 -12.47
CA ILE A 73 -4.78 8.06 -12.91
C ILE A 73 -4.36 9.08 -11.84
N MET A 74 -5.31 9.87 -11.32
CA MET A 74 -5.03 10.95 -10.37
C MET A 74 -4.58 10.43 -8.99
N GLU A 75 -5.14 9.32 -8.54
CA GLU A 75 -4.83 8.72 -7.24
C GLU A 75 -3.78 7.61 -7.32
N GLY A 76 -3.31 7.27 -8.51
CA GLY A 76 -2.38 6.16 -8.72
C GLY A 76 -2.98 4.79 -8.34
N ARG A 77 -4.32 4.68 -8.26
CA ARG A 77 -5.00 3.43 -7.95
C ARG A 77 -5.08 2.54 -9.19
N LEU A 78 -4.88 1.25 -9.00
CA LEU A 78 -4.96 0.23 -10.08
C LEU A 78 -6.27 -0.58 -10.00
N TRP A 79 -7.27 -0.04 -9.33
CA TRP A 79 -8.60 -0.60 -9.13
C TRP A 79 -9.61 0.55 -9.00
N ARG A 80 -10.90 0.27 -9.15
CA ARG A 80 -11.97 1.26 -9.00
C ARG A 80 -13.08 0.76 -8.09
N ASP A 81 -13.82 1.69 -7.52
CA ASP A 81 -15.06 1.41 -6.81
C ASP A 81 -16.20 1.15 -7.81
N VAL A 82 -17.12 0.28 -7.41
CA VAL A 82 -18.38 0.04 -8.09
C VAL A 82 -19.51 0.03 -7.09
N ASP A 83 -20.63 0.61 -7.45
CA ASP A 83 -21.82 0.58 -6.63
C ASP A 83 -22.50 -0.81 -6.63
N ALA A 84 -23.49 -0.98 -5.76
CA ALA A 84 -24.25 -2.23 -5.66
C ALA A 84 -24.99 -2.60 -6.95
N ALA A 85 -25.44 -1.62 -7.73
CA ALA A 85 -26.16 -1.86 -8.97
C ALA A 85 -25.23 -2.39 -10.07
N GLU A 86 -24.05 -1.81 -10.22
CA GLU A 86 -23.02 -2.32 -11.15
C GLU A 86 -22.50 -3.68 -10.69
N GLY A 87 -22.20 -3.84 -9.40
CA GLY A 87 -21.77 -5.12 -8.83
C GLY A 87 -22.79 -6.25 -9.11
N LYS A 88 -24.09 -5.97 -8.93
CA LYS A 88 -25.16 -6.92 -9.22
C LYS A 88 -25.22 -7.28 -10.70
N ARG A 89 -25.10 -6.31 -11.61
CA ARG A 89 -25.05 -6.57 -13.06
C ARG A 89 -23.89 -7.48 -13.44
N LEU A 90 -22.71 -7.24 -12.88
CA LEU A 90 -21.52 -8.08 -13.11
C LEU A 90 -21.71 -9.50 -12.59
N PHE A 91 -22.36 -9.67 -11.44
CA PHE A 91 -22.72 -10.96 -10.87
C PHE A 91 -23.69 -11.74 -11.74
N GLU A 92 -24.81 -11.12 -12.14
CA GLU A 92 -25.86 -11.74 -12.98
C GLU A 92 -25.32 -12.14 -14.35
N ALA A 93 -24.48 -11.31 -14.95
CA ALA A 93 -23.80 -11.57 -16.21
C ALA A 93 -22.63 -12.59 -16.10
N ARG A 94 -22.27 -13.04 -14.89
CA ARG A 94 -21.07 -13.85 -14.61
C ARG A 94 -19.78 -13.23 -15.18
N ALA A 95 -19.77 -11.89 -15.29
CA ALA A 95 -18.67 -11.13 -15.86
C ALA A 95 -17.52 -10.89 -14.88
N ALA A 96 -17.75 -11.10 -13.59
CA ALA A 96 -16.74 -10.97 -12.56
C ALA A 96 -16.67 -12.22 -11.68
N ARG A 97 -15.46 -12.51 -11.18
CA ARG A 97 -15.22 -13.40 -10.04
C ARG A 97 -15.52 -12.60 -8.77
N LEU A 98 -16.04 -13.27 -7.75
CA LEU A 98 -16.32 -12.65 -6.46
C LEU A 98 -15.28 -13.11 -5.43
N LEU A 99 -14.76 -12.16 -4.65
CA LEU A 99 -13.87 -12.43 -3.53
C LEU A 99 -14.45 -11.79 -2.26
N ASP A 100 -14.76 -12.61 -1.27
CA ASP A 100 -15.18 -12.18 0.06
C ASP A 100 -13.96 -12.13 0.99
N VAL A 101 -13.62 -10.95 1.50
CA VAL A 101 -12.48 -10.77 2.41
C VAL A 101 -12.90 -10.57 3.86
N ARG A 102 -14.13 -10.96 4.21
CA ARG A 102 -14.65 -10.90 5.58
C ARG A 102 -14.12 -12.05 6.44
N THR A 103 -14.34 -11.93 7.73
CA THR A 103 -14.01 -13.02 8.67
C THR A 103 -14.91 -14.24 8.46
N PRO A 104 -14.48 -15.46 8.87
CA PRO A 104 -15.31 -16.65 8.78
C PRO A 104 -16.67 -16.53 9.49
N SER A 105 -16.72 -15.82 10.63
CA SER A 105 -17.96 -15.58 11.38
C SER A 105 -18.95 -14.70 10.63
N GLU A 106 -18.46 -13.69 9.90
CA GLU A 106 -19.32 -12.87 9.04
C GLU A 106 -19.86 -13.65 7.83
N VAL A 107 -19.02 -14.50 7.25
CA VAL A 107 -19.43 -15.36 6.11
C VAL A 107 -20.46 -16.41 6.52
N ALA A 108 -20.37 -16.96 7.73
CA ALA A 108 -21.36 -17.88 8.28
C ALA A 108 -22.76 -17.28 8.38
N MET A 109 -22.88 -15.96 8.53
CA MET A 109 -24.18 -15.26 8.52
C MET A 109 -24.77 -15.09 7.11
N GLY A 110 -23.95 -15.29 6.08
CA GLY A 110 -24.36 -15.21 4.67
C GLY A 110 -23.28 -14.58 3.81
N LYS A 111 -23.16 -15.02 2.55
CA LYS A 111 -22.24 -14.51 1.53
C LYS A 111 -22.91 -14.37 0.18
N ILE A 112 -22.33 -13.65 -0.74
CA ILE A 112 -22.78 -13.61 -2.13
C ILE A 112 -22.48 -14.98 -2.75
N PRO A 113 -23.45 -15.63 -3.43
CA PRO A 113 -23.30 -16.97 -3.97
C PRO A 113 -22.10 -17.09 -4.92
N GLY A 114 -21.33 -18.19 -4.77
CA GLY A 114 -20.18 -18.46 -5.61
C GLY A 114 -18.94 -17.61 -5.30
N ALA A 115 -18.95 -16.80 -4.24
CA ALA A 115 -17.79 -16.03 -3.83
C ALA A 115 -16.70 -16.94 -3.25
N LEU A 116 -15.46 -16.77 -3.73
CA LEU A 116 -14.26 -17.29 -3.07
C LEU A 116 -14.10 -16.56 -1.74
N HIS A 117 -13.81 -17.28 -0.67
CA HIS A 117 -13.61 -16.68 0.64
C HIS A 117 -12.14 -16.77 1.06
N ILE A 118 -11.49 -15.62 1.14
CA ILE A 118 -10.15 -15.46 1.70
C ILE A 118 -10.19 -14.24 2.63
N PRO A 119 -10.19 -14.43 3.95
CA PRO A 119 -10.13 -13.32 4.89
C PRO A 119 -8.97 -12.38 4.58
N LEU A 120 -9.17 -11.07 4.82
CA LEU A 120 -8.14 -10.08 4.54
C LEU A 120 -6.79 -10.44 5.21
N ASP A 121 -6.84 -10.91 6.45
CA ASP A 121 -5.65 -11.28 7.23
C ASP A 121 -4.92 -12.50 6.64
N ASP A 122 -5.63 -13.37 5.92
CA ASP A 122 -5.05 -14.55 5.26
C ASP A 122 -4.65 -14.27 3.80
N LEU A 123 -4.98 -13.09 3.26
CA LEU A 123 -4.86 -12.81 1.82
C LEU A 123 -3.41 -12.94 1.33
N GLU A 124 -2.44 -12.53 2.13
CA GLU A 124 -1.02 -12.66 1.78
C GLU A 124 -0.59 -14.10 1.57
N THR A 125 -0.99 -15.00 2.46
CA THR A 125 -0.61 -16.42 2.44
C THR A 125 -1.44 -17.24 1.45
N ARG A 126 -2.70 -16.86 1.23
CA ARG A 126 -3.67 -17.59 0.41
C ARG A 126 -3.96 -16.96 -0.96
N ARG A 127 -3.24 -15.90 -1.34
CA ARG A 127 -3.45 -15.20 -2.63
C ARG A 127 -3.31 -16.11 -3.86
N SER A 128 -2.57 -17.21 -3.74
CA SER A 128 -2.43 -18.19 -4.83
C SER A 128 -3.73 -18.93 -5.17
N GLU A 129 -4.73 -18.92 -4.28
CA GLU A 129 -6.06 -19.45 -4.53
C GLU A 129 -6.85 -18.55 -5.51
N LEU A 130 -6.48 -17.27 -5.64
CA LEU A 130 -7.08 -16.33 -6.58
C LEU A 130 -6.34 -16.38 -7.93
N PRO A 131 -6.95 -16.88 -9.01
CA PRO A 131 -6.30 -16.99 -10.32
C PRO A 131 -5.88 -15.62 -10.89
N ARG A 132 -4.71 -15.59 -11.55
CA ARG A 132 -4.16 -14.41 -12.27
C ARG A 132 -4.45 -14.52 -13.77
N ASP A 133 -5.70 -14.70 -14.13
CA ASP A 133 -6.14 -14.91 -15.52
C ASP A 133 -6.64 -13.63 -16.20
N GLY A 134 -6.48 -12.48 -15.55
CA GLY A 134 -6.96 -11.17 -16.04
C GLY A 134 -8.47 -10.98 -15.99
N LYS A 135 -9.23 -11.96 -15.50
CA LYS A 135 -10.68 -11.84 -15.31
C LYS A 135 -10.99 -10.82 -14.23
N THR A 136 -11.99 -10.00 -14.48
CA THR A 136 -12.48 -9.02 -13.49
C THR A 136 -12.80 -9.70 -12.16
N THR A 137 -12.30 -9.15 -11.08
CA THR A 137 -12.55 -9.64 -9.72
C THR A 137 -13.24 -8.54 -8.91
N LEU A 138 -14.46 -8.80 -8.48
CA LEU A 138 -15.23 -7.94 -7.57
C LEU A 138 -14.95 -8.39 -6.15
N ILE A 139 -14.33 -7.53 -5.37
CA ILE A 139 -13.92 -7.79 -3.99
C ILE A 139 -14.88 -7.05 -3.06
N TYR A 140 -15.34 -7.72 -2.03
CA TYR A 140 -16.22 -7.11 -1.05
C TYR A 140 -15.91 -7.52 0.38
N CYS A 141 -16.30 -6.65 1.30
CA CYS A 141 -16.31 -6.93 2.74
C CYS A 141 -17.66 -6.52 3.35
N ALA A 142 -17.70 -6.14 4.61
CA ALA A 142 -18.94 -5.66 5.23
C ALA A 142 -19.36 -4.28 4.70
N GLY A 143 -18.44 -3.29 4.73
CA GLY A 143 -18.72 -1.90 4.41
C GLY A 143 -17.81 -1.26 3.35
N GLY A 144 -16.96 -2.03 2.63
CA GLY A 144 -16.11 -1.54 1.53
C GLY A 144 -14.65 -1.23 1.91
N GLY A 145 -14.32 -0.91 3.16
CA GLY A 145 -12.96 -0.49 3.53
C GLY A 145 -11.91 -1.61 3.49
N ARG A 146 -12.20 -2.80 4.05
CA ARG A 146 -11.29 -3.97 3.99
C ARG A 146 -11.09 -4.47 2.56
N SER A 147 -12.12 -4.42 1.73
CA SER A 147 -12.04 -4.81 0.32
C SER A 147 -11.24 -3.81 -0.51
N ALA A 148 -11.29 -2.51 -0.20
CA ALA A 148 -10.39 -1.51 -0.77
C ALA A 148 -8.92 -1.81 -0.45
N ALA A 149 -8.61 -2.10 0.82
CA ALA A 149 -7.26 -2.52 1.21
C ALA A 149 -6.80 -3.82 0.52
N ALA A 150 -7.71 -4.78 0.32
CA ALA A 150 -7.45 -6.00 -0.44
C ALA A 150 -7.15 -5.70 -1.92
N CYS A 151 -7.89 -4.77 -2.54
CA CYS A 151 -7.62 -4.30 -3.90
C CYS A 151 -6.24 -3.68 -4.01
N ASP A 152 -5.85 -2.80 -3.07
CA ASP A 152 -4.51 -2.18 -3.03
C ASP A 152 -3.41 -3.23 -2.94
N TYR A 153 -3.56 -4.18 -2.02
CA TYR A 153 -2.60 -5.26 -1.85
C TYR A 153 -2.45 -6.09 -3.13
N LEU A 154 -3.57 -6.61 -3.67
CA LEU A 154 -3.56 -7.46 -4.87
C LEU A 154 -3.03 -6.70 -6.10
N ALA A 155 -3.36 -5.41 -6.24
CA ALA A 155 -2.84 -4.59 -7.33
C ALA A 155 -1.32 -4.45 -7.26
N ARG A 156 -0.74 -4.23 -6.07
CA ARG A 156 0.72 -4.19 -5.88
C ARG A 156 1.37 -5.53 -6.21
N GLU A 157 0.71 -6.63 -5.88
CA GLU A 157 1.15 -7.99 -6.19
C GLU A 157 0.92 -8.39 -7.67
N GLY A 158 0.33 -7.51 -8.50
CA GLY A 158 0.24 -7.68 -9.96
C GLY A 158 -1.09 -8.26 -10.47
N TRP A 159 -2.13 -8.34 -9.63
CA TRP A 159 -3.49 -8.59 -10.13
C TRP A 159 -4.02 -7.35 -10.85
N THR A 160 -4.81 -7.57 -11.89
CA THR A 160 -5.44 -6.54 -12.72
C THR A 160 -6.95 -6.68 -12.70
N SER A 161 -7.67 -5.67 -13.20
CA SER A 161 -9.13 -5.69 -13.31
C SER A 161 -9.84 -5.91 -11.97
N LEU A 162 -9.35 -5.23 -10.92
CA LEU A 162 -9.90 -5.30 -9.58
C LEU A 162 -10.98 -4.23 -9.38
N LEU A 163 -12.07 -4.63 -8.75
CA LEU A 163 -13.19 -3.77 -8.40
C LEU A 163 -13.49 -3.91 -6.90
N ASN A 164 -13.68 -2.80 -6.23
CA ASN A 164 -14.17 -2.77 -4.85
C ASN A 164 -15.67 -2.52 -4.84
N LEU A 165 -16.46 -3.36 -4.17
CA LEU A 165 -17.86 -3.10 -3.93
C LEU A 165 -18.03 -2.03 -2.86
N GLU A 166 -18.40 -0.82 -3.27
CA GLU A 166 -18.67 0.29 -2.37
C GLU A 166 -19.82 -0.05 -1.41
N GLY A 167 -19.63 0.24 -0.13
CA GLY A 167 -20.59 -0.15 0.92
C GLY A 167 -20.62 -1.66 1.22
N GLY A 168 -19.83 -2.48 0.53
CA GLY A 168 -19.69 -3.92 0.77
C GLY A 168 -21.00 -4.69 0.67
N ILE A 169 -21.07 -5.81 1.41
CA ILE A 169 -22.30 -6.64 1.42
C ILE A 169 -23.49 -5.92 2.07
N GLN A 170 -23.25 -4.87 2.86
CA GLN A 170 -24.33 -4.07 3.45
C GLN A 170 -25.10 -3.27 2.40
N SER A 171 -24.46 -2.86 1.30
CA SER A 171 -25.12 -2.20 0.17
C SER A 171 -25.65 -3.18 -0.87
N TRP A 172 -25.31 -4.47 -0.75
CA TRP A 172 -25.65 -5.48 -1.75
C TRP A 172 -27.16 -5.75 -1.83
N THR A 173 -27.70 -5.69 -3.04
CA THR A 173 -29.14 -5.91 -3.31
C THR A 173 -29.44 -7.21 -4.05
N GLY A 174 -28.41 -8.01 -4.32
CA GLY A 174 -28.52 -9.31 -4.97
C GLY A 174 -28.75 -10.47 -3.98
N PRO A 175 -28.70 -11.72 -4.46
CA PRO A 175 -28.86 -12.90 -3.61
C PRO A 175 -27.74 -13.04 -2.58
N VAL A 176 -28.10 -13.60 -1.43
CA VAL A 176 -27.17 -13.99 -0.36
C VAL A 176 -27.49 -15.43 0.03
N GLU A 177 -26.47 -16.27 0.10
CA GLU A 177 -26.59 -17.66 0.57
C GLU A 177 -25.94 -17.81 1.94
N ARG A 178 -26.44 -18.72 2.77
CA ARG A 178 -25.78 -19.14 4.00
C ARG A 178 -25.01 -20.42 3.69
N PRO A 179 -23.70 -20.47 4.03
CA PRO A 179 -22.98 -21.72 3.96
C PRO A 179 -23.67 -22.79 4.83
N ALA A 180 -23.78 -24.00 4.31
CA ALA A 180 -24.34 -25.15 5.03
C ALA A 180 -23.40 -25.58 6.18
#